data_63a93a822073e399eb10aa316fe33a46
#
_entry.id   63a93a822073e399eb10aa316fe33a46
#
_cell.length_a   1.000
_cell.length_b   1.000
_cell.length_c   1.000
_cell.angle_alpha   90.00
_cell.angle_beta   90.00
_cell.angle_gamma   90.00
#
_symmetry.space_group_name_H-M   'P 1'
#
loop_
_entity.id
_entity.type
_entity.pdbx_description
1 polymer ?
#
loop_
_entity_poly.entity_id
_entity_poly.type
_entity_poly.pdbx_seq_one_letter_code
_entity_poly.pdbx_strand_id
1 'polypeptide(L)'
;MKYGMMICGTIGAGYDWWSGTYGTRSKDVKAYLDAHQDEEVHIAVSSPGGFVDEGLTMYQLIKDHGKVNVHILGMTASIATVLCMGAKHVDMSVGSTMLIHNASTGVTVWESANKAKLDEIIKLWQKQRDDLDTIDKVIASVYAKKSGKSSDDILAQMEKANWLSPEQALELGLIDEIKDLDEEDKMRQTNLAKRFNNSVCSTLGLPPLPHVT
;
A
#
# COMPACT_ATOMS: atom_id res chain seq x y z
N MET A 1 23.94 5.93 -3.95
CA MET A 1 22.88 5.31 -3.10
C MET A 1 22.27 4.16 -3.89
N LYS A 2 21.98 3.05 -3.25
CA LYS A 2 21.39 1.85 -3.91
C LYS A 2 20.00 2.12 -4.46
N TYR A 3 19.23 2.99 -3.78
CA TYR A 3 17.90 3.41 -4.19
C TYR A 3 17.88 4.92 -4.43
N GLY A 4 17.32 5.34 -5.55
CA GLY A 4 17.22 6.76 -5.90
C GLY A 4 16.09 7.47 -5.16
N MET A 5 15.04 6.71 -4.76
CA MET A 5 13.91 7.23 -4.00
C MET A 5 13.43 6.21 -2.98
N MET A 6 12.86 6.69 -1.87
CA MET A 6 12.17 5.87 -0.88
C MET A 6 10.73 6.37 -0.71
N ILE A 7 9.76 5.47 -0.87
CA ILE A 7 8.35 5.70 -0.55
C ILE A 7 8.08 5.15 0.84
N CYS A 8 7.81 6.03 1.80
CA CYS A 8 7.59 5.67 3.20
C CYS A 8 6.57 6.59 3.87
N GLY A 9 6.13 6.22 5.08
CA GLY A 9 5.06 6.91 5.81
C GLY A 9 3.71 6.76 5.12
N THR A 10 2.72 7.53 5.54
CA THR A 10 1.37 7.48 4.99
C THR A 10 1.32 8.06 3.57
N ILE A 11 0.84 7.27 2.60
CA ILE A 11 0.69 7.71 1.21
C ILE A 11 -0.28 8.90 1.13
N GLY A 12 0.16 9.98 0.47
CA GLY A 12 -0.63 11.19 0.28
C GLY A 12 -0.63 12.15 1.47
N ALA A 13 -0.19 11.73 2.65
CA ALA A 13 -0.13 12.60 3.81
C ALA A 13 1.03 13.62 3.70
N GLY A 14 0.82 14.78 4.33
CA GLY A 14 1.90 15.70 4.65
C GLY A 14 2.73 15.18 5.83
N TYR A 15 3.02 16.03 6.81
CA TYR A 15 3.65 15.60 8.04
C TYR A 15 2.68 14.75 8.88
N ASP A 16 3.07 13.52 9.14
CA ASP A 16 2.34 12.62 10.02
C ASP A 16 2.86 12.79 11.46
N TRP A 17 2.06 13.43 12.29
CA TRP A 17 2.38 13.72 13.70
C TRP A 17 2.55 12.45 14.54
N TRP A 18 1.92 11.33 14.15
CA TRP A 18 2.00 10.07 14.89
C TRP A 18 3.31 9.33 14.64
N SER A 19 3.76 9.30 13.38
CA SER A 19 5.02 8.68 12.99
C SER A 19 6.22 9.63 13.09
N GLY A 20 5.97 10.93 13.24
CA GLY A 20 7.01 11.97 13.23
C GLY A 20 7.72 12.09 11.88
N THR A 21 7.07 11.67 10.79
CA THR A 21 7.67 11.65 9.44
C THR A 21 6.75 12.30 8.41
N TYR A 22 7.32 12.70 7.29
CA TYR A 22 6.52 13.06 6.11
C TYR A 22 6.11 11.79 5.37
N GLY A 23 4.83 11.74 4.97
CA GLY A 23 4.35 10.75 4.01
C GLY A 23 4.79 11.11 2.59
N THR A 24 4.77 10.13 1.71
CA THR A 24 5.11 10.32 0.30
C THR A 24 3.85 10.68 -0.49
N ARG A 25 3.92 11.70 -1.35
CA ARG A 25 2.84 12.14 -2.23
C ARG A 25 3.14 11.83 -3.68
N SER A 26 2.10 11.68 -4.49
CA SER A 26 2.22 11.39 -5.93
C SER A 26 3.03 12.45 -6.67
N LYS A 27 2.94 13.71 -6.27
CA LYS A 27 3.75 14.81 -6.85
C LYS A 27 5.26 14.62 -6.62
N ASP A 28 5.65 14.01 -5.49
CA ASP A 28 7.06 13.79 -5.15
C ASP A 28 7.62 12.64 -6.02
N VAL A 29 6.82 11.58 -6.21
CA VAL A 29 7.13 10.48 -7.14
C VAL A 29 7.19 10.99 -8.58
N LYS A 30 6.22 11.81 -9.00
CA LYS A 30 6.22 12.40 -10.34
C LYS A 30 7.48 13.21 -10.59
N ALA A 31 7.86 14.12 -9.67
CA ALA A 31 9.05 14.96 -9.81
C ALA A 31 10.33 14.12 -9.93
N TYR A 32 10.43 13.02 -9.16
CA TYR A 32 11.56 12.11 -9.26
C TYR A 32 11.58 11.39 -10.62
N LEU A 33 10.48 10.83 -11.07
CA LEU A 33 10.39 10.11 -12.35
C LEU A 33 10.60 11.03 -13.55
N ASP A 34 10.06 12.25 -13.53
CA ASP A 34 10.29 13.26 -14.59
C ASP A 34 11.77 13.63 -14.74
N ALA A 35 12.52 13.66 -13.62
CA ALA A 35 13.95 13.95 -13.65
C ALA A 35 14.81 12.77 -14.16
N HIS A 36 14.24 11.55 -14.25
CA HIS A 36 14.96 10.32 -14.62
C HIS A 36 14.26 9.55 -15.75
N GLN A 37 13.58 10.26 -16.69
CA GLN A 37 12.67 9.67 -17.70
C GLN A 37 13.29 8.53 -18.52
N ASP A 38 14.57 8.61 -18.84
CA ASP A 38 15.26 7.63 -19.70
C ASP A 38 16.08 6.59 -18.91
N GLU A 39 16.14 6.72 -17.59
CA GLU A 39 16.97 5.90 -16.74
C GLU A 39 16.17 4.71 -16.16
N GLU A 40 16.87 3.62 -15.87
CA GLU A 40 16.32 2.58 -14.99
C GLU A 40 16.44 3.06 -13.55
N VAL A 41 15.32 3.13 -12.85
CA VAL A 41 15.26 3.67 -11.48
C VAL A 41 14.88 2.59 -10.47
N HIS A 42 15.43 2.71 -9.28
CA HIS A 42 15.21 1.82 -8.15
C HIS A 42 14.53 2.59 -7.02
N ILE A 43 13.32 2.16 -6.65
CA ILE A 43 12.50 2.78 -5.61
C ILE A 43 12.31 1.78 -4.47
N ALA A 44 12.74 2.16 -3.26
CA ALA A 44 12.47 1.38 -2.06
C ALA A 44 11.10 1.74 -1.49
N VAL A 45 10.34 0.73 -1.02
CA VAL A 45 9.01 0.94 -0.44
C VAL A 45 8.91 0.29 0.94
N SER A 46 8.39 1.07 1.90
CA SER A 46 7.96 0.60 3.22
C SER A 46 6.93 1.58 3.77
N SER A 47 5.65 1.27 3.64
CA SER A 47 4.55 2.18 3.92
C SER A 47 3.31 1.43 4.40
N PRO A 48 2.54 1.98 5.35
CA PRO A 48 1.25 1.40 5.77
C PRO A 48 0.13 1.58 4.74
N GLY A 49 0.37 2.32 3.65
CA GLY A 49 -0.67 2.77 2.77
C GLY A 49 -1.15 4.19 3.07
N GLY A 50 -2.38 4.51 2.74
CA GLY A 50 -2.94 5.86 2.92
C GLY A 50 -4.05 6.17 1.92
N PHE A 51 -4.02 7.34 1.29
CA PHE A 51 -5.06 7.80 0.36
C PHE A 51 -5.03 7.02 -0.95
N VAL A 52 -6.19 6.45 -1.31
CA VAL A 52 -6.34 5.56 -2.48
C VAL A 52 -6.02 6.30 -3.79
N ASP A 53 -6.50 7.52 -3.96
CA ASP A 53 -6.29 8.36 -5.15
C ASP A 53 -4.80 8.66 -5.37
N GLU A 54 -4.07 8.98 -4.30
CA GLU A 54 -2.62 9.21 -4.35
C GLU A 54 -1.86 7.94 -4.77
N GLY A 55 -2.20 6.78 -4.17
CA GLY A 55 -1.54 5.52 -4.51
C GLY A 55 -1.86 5.01 -5.92
N LEU A 56 -3.10 5.16 -6.39
CA LEU A 56 -3.46 4.86 -7.78
C LEU A 56 -2.75 5.78 -8.78
N THR A 57 -2.59 7.07 -8.42
CA THR A 57 -1.80 8.01 -9.21
C THR A 57 -0.33 7.56 -9.27
N MET A 58 0.28 7.18 -8.15
CA MET A 58 1.65 6.65 -8.12
C MET A 58 1.79 5.37 -8.96
N TYR A 59 0.83 4.45 -8.85
CA TYR A 59 0.78 3.25 -9.70
C TYR A 59 0.86 3.61 -11.18
N GLN A 60 0.05 4.56 -11.63
CA GLN A 60 0.04 4.96 -13.03
C GLN A 60 1.34 5.64 -13.45
N LEU A 61 1.90 6.55 -12.62
CA LEU A 61 3.19 7.20 -12.88
C LEU A 61 4.33 6.19 -13.03
N ILE A 62 4.42 5.22 -12.12
CA ILE A 62 5.42 4.15 -12.14
C ILE A 62 5.28 3.30 -13.41
N LYS A 63 4.04 2.94 -13.75
CA LYS A 63 3.73 2.12 -14.91
C LYS A 63 4.06 2.85 -16.22
N ASP A 64 3.73 4.13 -16.33
CA ASP A 64 3.97 4.92 -17.54
C ASP A 64 5.47 5.17 -17.77
N HIS A 65 6.25 5.30 -16.71
CA HIS A 65 7.70 5.38 -16.79
C HIS A 65 8.33 4.10 -17.39
N GLY A 66 7.82 2.92 -17.04
CA GLY A 66 8.16 1.63 -17.66
C GLY A 66 9.55 1.05 -17.33
N LYS A 67 10.41 1.80 -16.58
CA LYS A 67 11.78 1.39 -16.22
C LYS A 67 12.00 1.42 -14.71
N VAL A 68 10.93 1.25 -13.92
CA VAL A 68 10.99 1.28 -12.45
C VAL A 68 11.12 -0.14 -11.91
N ASN A 69 12.10 -0.35 -11.02
CA ASN A 69 12.22 -1.52 -10.16
C ASN A 69 11.87 -1.11 -8.72
N VAL A 70 10.94 -1.83 -8.12
CA VAL A 70 10.49 -1.60 -6.74
C VAL A 70 11.09 -2.65 -5.82
N HIS A 71 11.60 -2.19 -4.66
CA HIS A 71 12.20 -3.00 -3.62
C HIS A 71 11.41 -2.86 -2.32
N ILE A 72 10.69 -3.89 -1.89
CA ILE A 72 9.94 -3.90 -0.63
C ILE A 72 10.91 -4.28 0.50
N LEU A 73 11.30 -3.28 1.32
CA LEU A 73 12.33 -3.43 2.35
C LEU A 73 11.78 -3.71 3.75
N GLY A 74 10.50 -3.46 3.97
CA GLY A 74 9.90 -3.60 5.29
C GLY A 74 8.43 -3.97 5.18
N MET A 75 7.59 -3.40 6.05
CA MET A 75 6.15 -3.61 5.97
C MET A 75 5.54 -2.70 4.92
N THR A 76 4.83 -3.29 3.96
CA THR A 76 4.15 -2.57 2.90
C THR A 76 2.70 -3.04 2.84
N ALA A 77 1.75 -2.12 3.06
CA ALA A 77 0.35 -2.47 3.22
C ALA A 77 -0.60 -1.60 2.39
N SER A 78 -1.79 -2.12 2.13
CA SER A 78 -2.89 -1.35 1.55
C SER A 78 -2.51 -0.76 0.19
N ILE A 79 -2.87 0.50 -0.07
CA ILE A 79 -2.58 1.17 -1.35
C ILE A 79 -1.08 1.27 -1.67
N ALA A 80 -0.18 1.14 -0.67
CA ALA A 80 1.25 1.07 -0.92
C ALA A 80 1.69 -0.21 -1.63
N THR A 81 0.93 -1.30 -1.53
CA THR A 81 1.18 -2.51 -2.31
C THR A 81 0.70 -2.36 -3.74
N VAL A 82 -0.41 -1.63 -3.95
CA VAL A 82 -0.98 -1.37 -5.28
C VAL A 82 -0.01 -0.56 -6.15
N LEU A 83 0.61 0.50 -5.60
CA LEU A 83 1.56 1.31 -6.37
C LEU A 83 2.77 0.48 -6.85
N CYS A 84 3.20 -0.54 -6.06
CA CYS A 84 4.29 -1.43 -6.45
C CYS A 84 3.95 -2.23 -7.73
N MET A 85 2.68 -2.53 -7.97
CA MET A 85 2.24 -3.31 -9.14
C MET A 85 2.43 -2.58 -10.47
N GLY A 86 2.73 -1.28 -10.45
CA GLY A 86 3.09 -0.50 -11.64
C GLY A 86 4.52 -0.75 -12.13
N ALA A 87 5.37 -1.32 -11.30
CA ALA A 87 6.78 -1.50 -11.60
C ALA A 87 7.04 -2.60 -12.64
N LYS A 88 8.14 -2.46 -13.37
CA LYS A 88 8.68 -3.47 -14.29
C LYS A 88 9.09 -4.73 -13.53
N HIS A 89 9.69 -4.56 -12.36
CA HIS A 89 10.13 -5.63 -11.47
C HIS A 89 9.84 -5.25 -10.02
N VAL A 90 9.37 -6.20 -9.23
CA VAL A 90 9.09 -6.04 -7.80
C VAL A 90 9.82 -7.14 -7.04
N ASP A 91 10.74 -6.78 -6.18
CA ASP A 91 11.31 -7.73 -5.23
C ASP A 91 10.91 -7.40 -3.79
N MET A 92 11.00 -8.40 -2.96
CA MET A 92 10.66 -8.33 -1.54
C MET A 92 11.77 -8.92 -0.71
N SER A 93 12.22 -8.17 0.28
CA SER A 93 13.33 -8.58 1.12
C SER A 93 12.92 -9.65 2.13
N VAL A 94 13.82 -10.56 2.45
CA VAL A 94 13.66 -11.48 3.58
C VAL A 94 13.39 -10.65 4.86
N GLY A 95 12.38 -11.05 5.64
CA GLY A 95 11.95 -10.34 6.84
C GLY A 95 11.05 -9.13 6.60
N SER A 96 10.63 -8.88 5.37
CA SER A 96 9.55 -7.93 5.05
C SER A 96 8.18 -8.61 5.04
N THR A 97 7.11 -7.82 5.06
CA THR A 97 5.73 -8.31 5.01
C THR A 97 4.88 -7.45 4.09
N MET A 98 3.91 -8.07 3.43
CA MET A 98 2.95 -7.40 2.56
C MET A 98 1.53 -7.62 3.06
N LEU A 99 0.66 -6.61 2.95
CA LEU A 99 -0.77 -6.75 3.24
C LEU A 99 -1.60 -6.20 2.10
N ILE A 100 -2.43 -7.06 1.51
CA ILE A 100 -3.52 -6.65 0.63
C ILE A 100 -4.85 -6.79 1.36
N HIS A 101 -5.70 -5.77 1.26
CA HIS A 101 -7.01 -5.76 1.92
C HIS A 101 -7.98 -4.84 1.20
N ASN A 102 -9.28 -4.96 1.51
CA ASN A 102 -10.32 -4.10 0.97
C ASN A 102 -10.15 -2.64 1.41
N ALA A 103 -10.58 -1.72 0.57
CA ALA A 103 -10.60 -0.30 0.90
C ALA A 103 -11.50 -0.04 2.11
N SER A 104 -11.11 0.93 2.93
CA SER A 104 -11.87 1.31 4.11
C SER A 104 -12.08 2.82 4.18
N THR A 105 -13.15 3.24 4.84
CA THR A 105 -13.41 4.65 5.13
C THR A 105 -13.81 4.83 6.58
N GLY A 106 -13.49 5.99 7.15
CA GLY A 106 -13.93 6.34 8.50
C GLY A 106 -15.42 6.64 8.52
N VAL A 107 -16.12 6.12 9.51
CA VAL A 107 -17.56 6.38 9.74
C VAL A 107 -17.74 6.88 11.16
N THR A 108 -18.31 8.08 11.30
CA THR A 108 -18.57 8.67 12.62
C THR A 108 -19.90 9.43 12.58
N VAL A 109 -20.74 9.20 13.60
CA VAL A 109 -21.99 9.94 13.81
C VAL A 109 -21.93 10.56 15.21
N TRP A 110 -21.98 11.88 15.26
CA TRP A 110 -21.86 12.65 16.51
C TRP A 110 -23.15 13.47 16.83
N GLU A 111 -24.26 13.19 16.17
CA GLU A 111 -25.50 13.95 16.34
C GLU A 111 -26.67 13.08 16.85
N SER A 112 -27.60 13.73 17.57
CA SER A 112 -28.88 13.10 17.89
C SER A 112 -29.74 13.00 16.64
N ALA A 113 -30.25 11.83 16.34
CA ALA A 113 -31.02 11.57 15.14
C ALA A 113 -32.41 11.06 15.45
N ASN A 114 -33.45 11.63 14.82
CA ASN A 114 -34.78 11.06 14.76
C ASN A 114 -34.86 9.99 13.64
N LYS A 115 -36.02 9.31 13.52
CA LYS A 115 -36.18 8.25 12.52
C LYS A 115 -35.84 8.70 11.09
N ALA A 116 -36.32 9.87 10.66
CA ALA A 116 -36.06 10.37 9.30
C ALA A 116 -34.57 10.59 9.05
N LYS A 117 -33.85 11.14 10.05
CA LYS A 117 -32.42 11.35 9.95
C LYS A 117 -31.63 10.03 9.93
N LEU A 118 -32.08 9.03 10.69
CA LEU A 118 -31.48 7.68 10.62
C LEU A 118 -31.66 7.06 9.23
N ASP A 119 -32.84 7.21 8.61
CA ASP A 119 -33.08 6.71 7.26
C ASP A 119 -32.15 7.37 6.22
N GLU A 120 -31.86 8.66 6.36
CA GLU A 120 -30.87 9.39 5.52
C GLU A 120 -29.45 8.84 5.73
N ILE A 121 -29.02 8.65 6.99
CA ILE A 121 -27.71 8.12 7.34
C ILE A 121 -27.53 6.71 6.77
N ILE A 122 -28.54 5.85 6.89
CA ILE A 122 -28.51 4.48 6.35
C ILE A 122 -28.33 4.52 4.84
N LYS A 123 -29.05 5.39 4.11
CA LYS A 123 -28.88 5.53 2.66
C LYS A 123 -27.47 6.02 2.28
N LEU A 124 -26.93 6.97 3.03
CA LEU A 124 -25.58 7.47 2.81
C LEU A 124 -24.54 6.35 2.99
N TRP A 125 -24.66 5.54 4.03
CA TRP A 125 -23.74 4.43 4.29
C TRP A 125 -23.90 3.29 3.28
N GLN A 126 -25.10 3.02 2.81
CA GLN A 126 -25.32 2.09 1.71
C GLN A 126 -24.58 2.55 0.46
N LYS A 127 -24.69 3.85 0.11
CA LYS A 127 -23.94 4.41 -1.00
C LYS A 127 -22.42 4.31 -0.80
N GLN A 128 -21.90 4.64 0.38
CA GLN A 128 -20.47 4.52 0.68
C GLN A 128 -19.98 3.09 0.55
N ARG A 129 -20.76 2.10 1.00
CA ARG A 129 -20.44 0.69 0.82
C ARG A 129 -20.33 0.32 -0.65
N ASP A 130 -21.27 0.78 -1.49
CA ASP A 130 -21.28 0.49 -2.92
C ASP A 130 -20.11 1.20 -3.65
N ASP A 131 -19.72 2.39 -3.18
CA ASP A 131 -18.54 3.11 -3.66
C ASP A 131 -17.25 2.34 -3.29
N LEU A 132 -17.13 1.79 -2.07
CA LEU A 132 -16.00 0.95 -1.65
C LEU A 132 -15.90 -0.34 -2.47
N ASP A 133 -17.02 -1.02 -2.74
CA ASP A 133 -17.04 -2.20 -3.61
C ASP A 133 -16.51 -1.89 -5.03
N THR A 134 -16.81 -0.70 -5.53
CA THR A 134 -16.25 -0.24 -6.81
C THR A 134 -14.73 -0.03 -6.74
N ILE A 135 -14.25 0.59 -5.66
CA ILE A 135 -12.82 0.79 -5.42
C ILE A 135 -12.09 -0.55 -5.29
N ASP A 136 -12.66 -1.50 -4.54
CA ASP A 136 -12.10 -2.83 -4.36
C ASP A 136 -11.94 -3.58 -5.68
N LYS A 137 -12.94 -3.50 -6.56
CA LYS A 137 -12.84 -4.09 -7.91
C LYS A 137 -11.74 -3.46 -8.76
N VAL A 138 -11.55 -2.13 -8.67
CA VAL A 138 -10.45 -1.43 -9.34
C VAL A 138 -9.10 -1.92 -8.80
N ILE A 139 -8.94 -1.95 -7.49
CA ILE A 139 -7.71 -2.44 -6.83
C ILE A 139 -7.44 -3.90 -7.19
N ALA A 140 -8.45 -4.76 -7.10
CA ALA A 140 -8.34 -6.17 -7.45
C ALA A 140 -7.90 -6.37 -8.91
N SER A 141 -8.37 -5.52 -9.84
CA SER A 141 -7.96 -5.58 -11.23
C SER A 141 -6.47 -5.28 -11.44
N VAL A 142 -5.90 -4.39 -10.62
CA VAL A 142 -4.46 -4.09 -10.63
C VAL A 142 -3.65 -5.30 -10.18
N TYR A 143 -4.01 -5.91 -9.06
CA TYR A 143 -3.33 -7.13 -8.58
C TYR A 143 -3.53 -8.31 -9.54
N ALA A 144 -4.74 -8.50 -10.07
CA ALA A 144 -5.04 -9.56 -11.04
C ALA A 144 -4.15 -9.45 -12.28
N LYS A 145 -3.93 -8.22 -12.77
CA LYS A 145 -3.04 -7.96 -13.91
C LYS A 145 -1.58 -8.33 -13.59
N LYS A 146 -1.09 -8.04 -12.39
CA LYS A 146 0.29 -8.37 -11.97
C LYS A 146 0.45 -9.86 -11.73
N SER A 147 -0.49 -10.48 -11.02
CA SER A 147 -0.41 -11.87 -10.56
C SER A 147 -0.81 -12.91 -11.62
N GLY A 148 -1.55 -12.50 -12.65
CA GLY A 148 -2.17 -13.42 -13.61
C GLY A 148 -3.35 -14.22 -13.05
N LYS A 149 -3.81 -13.93 -11.83
CA LYS A 149 -4.98 -14.56 -11.20
C LYS A 149 -6.27 -13.86 -11.60
N SER A 150 -7.43 -14.49 -11.34
CA SER A 150 -8.72 -13.83 -11.55
C SER A 150 -8.95 -12.70 -10.54
N SER A 151 -9.75 -11.69 -10.92
CA SER A 151 -10.14 -10.63 -9.99
C SER A 151 -10.92 -11.16 -8.78
N ASP A 152 -11.71 -12.21 -8.96
CA ASP A 152 -12.48 -12.84 -7.87
C ASP A 152 -11.56 -13.54 -6.86
N ASP A 153 -10.52 -14.25 -7.33
CA ASP A 153 -9.50 -14.84 -6.44
C ASP A 153 -8.77 -13.77 -5.64
N ILE A 154 -8.44 -12.66 -6.28
CA ILE A 154 -7.79 -11.53 -5.61
C ILE A 154 -8.73 -10.87 -4.59
N LEU A 155 -9.99 -10.62 -4.93
CA LEU A 155 -10.98 -10.08 -3.99
C LEU A 155 -11.11 -10.98 -2.75
N ALA A 156 -11.15 -12.30 -2.95
CA ALA A 156 -11.19 -13.26 -1.84
C ALA A 156 -9.91 -13.24 -0.97
N GLN A 157 -8.75 -12.88 -1.53
CA GLN A 157 -7.52 -12.67 -0.74
C GLN A 157 -7.56 -11.32 0.00
N MET A 158 -8.05 -10.26 -0.64
CA MET A 158 -8.21 -8.93 -0.01
C MET A 158 -9.18 -9.00 1.18
N GLU A 159 -10.27 -9.78 1.07
CA GLU A 159 -11.24 -9.97 2.15
C GLU A 159 -10.63 -10.65 3.38
N LYS A 160 -9.68 -11.57 3.20
CA LYS A 160 -8.98 -12.22 4.32
C LYS A 160 -8.11 -11.25 5.12
N ALA A 161 -7.61 -10.20 4.49
CA ALA A 161 -6.76 -9.18 5.09
C ALA A 161 -5.59 -9.77 5.91
N ASN A 162 -4.92 -10.79 5.38
CA ASN A 162 -3.80 -11.45 6.03
C ASN A 162 -2.47 -10.83 5.60
N TRP A 163 -1.54 -10.73 6.55
CA TRP A 163 -0.16 -10.41 6.23
C TRP A 163 0.49 -11.57 5.46
N LEU A 164 1.12 -11.24 4.36
CA LEU A 164 1.82 -12.19 3.49
C LEU A 164 3.32 -12.15 3.78
N SER A 165 3.94 -13.33 3.91
CA SER A 165 5.39 -13.46 3.84
C SER A 165 5.88 -13.23 2.40
N PRO A 166 7.21 -13.05 2.17
CA PRO A 166 7.77 -12.96 0.83
C PRO A 166 7.40 -14.17 -0.03
N GLU A 167 7.42 -15.38 0.53
CA GLU A 167 7.08 -16.63 -0.16
C GLU A 167 5.62 -16.65 -0.60
N GLN A 168 4.71 -16.22 0.28
CA GLN A 168 3.27 -16.14 -0.01
C GLN A 168 2.98 -15.07 -1.09
N ALA A 169 3.67 -13.93 -1.03
CA ALA A 169 3.55 -12.88 -2.03
C ALA A 169 4.06 -13.33 -3.42
N LEU A 170 5.15 -14.11 -3.44
CA LEU A 170 5.70 -14.73 -4.65
C LEU A 170 4.74 -15.78 -5.23
N GLU A 171 4.20 -16.67 -4.39
CA GLU A 171 3.22 -17.69 -4.81
C GLU A 171 1.94 -17.06 -5.37
N LEU A 172 1.51 -15.93 -4.80
CA LEU A 172 0.39 -15.16 -5.33
C LEU A 172 0.73 -14.43 -6.64
N GLY A 173 2.00 -14.31 -7.01
CA GLY A 173 2.46 -13.59 -8.19
C GLY A 173 2.43 -12.07 -8.04
N LEU A 174 2.45 -11.56 -6.80
CA LEU A 174 2.48 -10.12 -6.51
C LEU A 174 3.89 -9.54 -6.56
N ILE A 175 4.89 -10.40 -6.42
CA ILE A 175 6.32 -10.05 -6.55
C ILE A 175 7.01 -11.01 -7.52
N ASP A 176 8.16 -10.61 -8.02
CA ASP A 176 8.94 -11.36 -9.02
C ASP A 176 10.12 -12.10 -8.38
N GLU A 177 10.62 -11.64 -7.22
CA GLU A 177 11.81 -12.18 -6.58
C GLU A 177 11.80 -11.95 -5.05
N ILE A 178 12.43 -12.87 -4.31
CA ILE A 178 12.77 -12.69 -2.89
C ILE A 178 14.26 -12.42 -2.81
N LYS A 179 14.67 -11.34 -2.11
CA LYS A 179 16.07 -10.95 -1.96
C LYS A 179 16.54 -10.99 -0.53
N ASP A 180 17.77 -11.46 -0.36
CA ASP A 180 18.50 -11.26 0.89
C ASP A 180 18.92 -9.79 1.05
N LEU A 181 18.83 -9.29 2.28
CA LEU A 181 19.27 -7.95 2.61
C LEU A 181 20.79 -7.92 2.82
N ASP A 182 21.46 -6.94 2.23
CA ASP A 182 22.78 -6.55 2.65
C ASP A 182 22.75 -5.80 4.01
N GLU A 183 23.92 -5.54 4.61
CA GLU A 183 24.00 -4.92 5.95
C GLU A 183 23.41 -3.48 5.97
N GLU A 184 23.50 -2.74 4.87
CA GLU A 184 22.91 -1.40 4.77
C GLU A 184 21.39 -1.48 4.78
N ASP A 185 20.80 -2.42 4.05
CA ASP A 185 19.36 -2.63 3.98
C ASP A 185 18.79 -3.20 5.28
N LYS A 186 19.51 -4.09 5.98
CA LYS A 186 19.13 -4.56 7.32
C LYS A 186 19.01 -3.41 8.30
N MET A 187 19.95 -2.45 8.27
CA MET A 187 19.90 -1.27 9.12
C MET A 187 18.72 -0.37 8.75
N ARG A 188 18.43 -0.19 7.45
CA ARG A 188 17.26 0.55 6.97
C ARG A 188 15.96 -0.10 7.39
N GLN A 189 15.83 -1.42 7.21
CA GLN A 189 14.65 -2.19 7.63
C GLN A 189 14.40 -2.03 9.14
N THR A 190 15.43 -2.14 9.98
CA THR A 190 15.32 -1.93 11.43
C THR A 190 14.82 -0.52 11.76
N ASN A 191 15.29 0.50 11.07
CA ASN A 191 14.84 1.88 11.29
C ASN A 191 13.39 2.11 10.81
N LEU A 192 12.98 1.47 9.74
CA LEU A 192 11.60 1.51 9.24
C LEU A 192 10.64 0.77 10.18
N ALA A 193 11.03 -0.40 10.69
CA ALA A 193 10.22 -1.18 11.62
C ALA A 193 9.90 -0.41 12.92
N LYS A 194 10.80 0.45 13.41
CA LYS A 194 10.55 1.31 14.58
C LYS A 194 9.42 2.32 14.35
N ARG A 195 9.11 2.66 13.11
CA ARG A 195 8.07 3.63 12.73
C ARG A 195 6.71 2.98 12.53
N PHE A 196 6.67 1.65 12.42
CA PHE A 196 5.47 0.87 12.18
C PHE A 196 5.09 0.15 13.47
N ASN A 197 3.92 0.42 14.01
CA ASN A 197 3.44 -0.22 15.23
C ASN A 197 1.92 -0.46 15.15
N ASN A 198 1.39 -1.23 16.09
CA ASN A 198 -0.02 -1.57 16.15
C ASN A 198 -0.95 -0.35 16.26
N SER A 199 -0.46 0.79 16.80
CA SER A 199 -1.23 2.03 16.85
C SER A 199 -1.46 2.59 15.45
N VAL A 200 -0.44 2.57 14.60
CA VAL A 200 -0.57 2.98 13.18
C VAL A 200 -1.53 2.04 12.45
N CYS A 201 -1.39 0.73 12.64
CA CYS A 201 -2.32 -0.25 12.05
C CYS A 201 -3.76 0.04 12.47
N SER A 202 -4.03 0.24 13.76
CA SER A 202 -5.36 0.55 14.27
C SER A 202 -5.93 1.85 13.69
N THR A 203 -5.11 2.90 13.58
CA THR A 203 -5.54 4.20 13.02
C THR A 203 -5.94 4.09 11.54
N LEU A 204 -5.25 3.21 10.81
CA LEU A 204 -5.49 3.00 9.37
C LEU A 204 -6.47 1.85 9.08
N GLY A 205 -7.07 1.25 10.11
CA GLY A 205 -7.98 0.11 9.95
C GLY A 205 -7.29 -1.17 9.46
N LEU A 206 -5.98 -1.29 9.66
CA LEU A 206 -5.22 -2.47 9.30
C LEU A 206 -5.26 -3.51 10.41
N PRO A 207 -5.16 -4.82 10.09
CA PRO A 207 -4.95 -5.85 11.09
C PRO A 207 -3.70 -5.57 11.94
N PRO A 208 -3.66 -6.03 13.20
CA PRO A 208 -2.46 -5.92 14.01
C PRO A 208 -1.28 -6.63 13.34
N LEU A 209 -0.08 -6.11 13.60
CA LEU A 209 1.16 -6.71 13.10
C LEU A 209 1.29 -8.15 13.59
N PRO A 210 1.81 -9.06 12.75
CA PRO A 210 2.14 -10.39 13.21
C PRO A 210 3.16 -10.30 14.35
N HIS A 211 2.91 -11.02 15.44
CA HIS A 211 3.89 -11.14 16.52
C HIS A 211 5.11 -11.90 15.97
N VAL A 212 6.22 -11.20 15.83
CA VAL A 212 7.51 -11.86 15.60
C VAL A 212 7.95 -12.41 16.96
N THR A 213 7.83 -13.72 17.15
CA THR A 213 8.40 -14.44 18.30
C THR A 213 9.91 -14.63 18.12
#